data_dd4945b27ac89590be9ad63eba573907
#
_entry.id   dd4945b27ac89590be9ad63eba573907
#
_cell.length_a   1.000
_cell.length_b   1.000
_cell.length_c   1.000
_cell.angle_alpha   90.00
_cell.angle_beta   90.00
_cell.angle_gamma   90.00
#
_symmetry.space_group_name_H-M   'P 1'
#
loop_
_entity.id
_entity.type
_entity.pdbx_description
1 polymer ?
#
loop_
_entity_poly.entity_id
_entity_poly.type
_entity_poly.pdbx_seq_one_letter_code
_entity_poly.pdbx_strand_id
1 'polypeptide(L)'
;MIASLKIAPVSAQTVSKLTRSLDRAVKAFHQRPLKDEWAYLFLDGVSLRVRRPSGRQRVQMLVAYGVRLDGSRQLLAFLRSAGESQAAWEGLLQDLYRRGLQGQNLRLIVTDGCPGLAGALQTAYPRVLHQRCWVHKMRNLLEKVRKRDSEAVTADAQAIYQAESRRQAQAAFATFRAHWQAAYPTLVKPLQNDLPELLAFFSFPQPFWKKLRTTNIIERCFVEVRRRTRPMVCLVNVGSVVSHHLRHL
;
A
#
# COMPACT_ATOMS: atom_id res chain seq x y z
N MET A 1 0.89 18.17 44.09
CA MET A 1 1.42 16.80 44.38
C MET A 1 1.00 15.87 43.25
N ILE A 2 1.90 15.59 42.32
CA ILE A 2 1.65 14.61 41.24
C ILE A 2 2.08 13.26 41.77
N ALA A 3 1.10 12.38 42.05
CA ALA A 3 1.37 11.03 42.47
C ALA A 3 2.09 10.27 41.34
N SER A 4 3.37 9.96 41.54
CA SER A 4 4.16 9.11 40.66
C SER A 4 3.58 7.71 40.65
N LEU A 5 2.90 7.31 39.59
CA LEU A 5 2.48 5.94 39.35
C LEU A 5 3.76 5.09 39.22
N LYS A 6 4.15 4.42 40.31
CA LYS A 6 5.19 3.38 40.29
C LYS A 6 4.62 2.17 39.53
N ILE A 7 4.90 2.10 38.24
CA ILE A 7 4.67 0.88 37.45
C ILE A 7 5.67 -0.16 37.96
N ALA A 8 5.17 -1.24 38.56
CA ALA A 8 6.03 -2.34 39.00
C ALA A 8 6.84 -2.90 37.83
N PRO A 9 8.13 -3.20 38.01
CA PRO A 9 8.97 -3.73 36.93
C PRO A 9 8.41 -5.07 36.44
N VAL A 10 8.13 -5.14 35.15
CA VAL A 10 7.60 -6.37 34.53
C VAL A 10 8.74 -7.38 34.43
N SER A 11 8.54 -8.60 34.94
CA SER A 11 9.58 -9.65 34.94
C SER A 11 9.89 -10.12 33.51
N ALA A 12 11.11 -10.55 33.25
CA ALA A 12 11.54 -11.13 31.98
C ALA A 12 10.65 -12.33 31.55
N GLN A 13 10.15 -13.11 32.52
CA GLN A 13 9.21 -14.19 32.27
C GLN A 13 7.84 -13.68 31.76
N THR A 14 7.33 -12.60 32.33
CA THR A 14 6.06 -11.99 31.88
C THR A 14 6.21 -11.45 30.46
N VAL A 15 7.32 -10.78 30.14
CA VAL A 15 7.64 -10.33 28.78
C VAL A 15 7.71 -11.51 27.81
N SER A 16 8.41 -12.60 28.18
CA SER A 16 8.52 -13.81 27.36
C SER A 16 7.16 -14.47 27.11
N LYS A 17 6.29 -14.56 28.13
CA LYS A 17 4.93 -15.12 27.98
C LYS A 17 4.08 -14.27 27.02
N LEU A 18 4.13 -12.94 27.16
CA LEU A 18 3.42 -12.01 26.27
C LEU A 18 3.94 -12.12 24.83
N THR A 19 5.24 -12.20 24.61
CA THR A 19 5.84 -12.34 23.29
C THR A 19 5.42 -13.65 22.62
N ARG A 20 5.44 -14.76 23.32
CA ARG A 20 4.98 -16.07 22.78
C ARG A 20 3.50 -16.07 22.40
N SER A 21 2.64 -15.37 23.16
CA SER A 21 1.21 -15.25 22.80
C SER A 21 1.02 -14.46 21.52
N LEU A 22 1.83 -13.41 21.32
CA LEU A 22 1.83 -12.61 20.11
C LEU A 22 2.34 -13.40 18.90
N ASP A 23 3.43 -14.15 19.05
CA ASP A 23 3.98 -14.97 17.97
C ASP A 23 2.96 -16.02 17.51
N ARG A 24 2.20 -16.62 18.45
CA ARG A 24 1.08 -17.51 18.12
C ARG A 24 -0.03 -16.80 17.35
N ALA A 25 -0.42 -15.61 17.79
CA ALA A 25 -1.44 -14.82 17.11
C ALA A 25 -1.01 -14.40 15.68
N VAL A 26 0.26 -14.00 15.50
CA VAL A 26 0.86 -13.70 14.19
C VAL A 26 0.82 -14.94 13.30
N LYS A 27 1.26 -16.10 13.82
CA LYS A 27 1.24 -17.35 13.08
C LYS A 27 -0.18 -17.74 12.66
N ALA A 28 -1.14 -17.66 13.57
CA ALA A 28 -2.55 -17.92 13.30
C ALA A 28 -3.11 -16.96 12.25
N PHE A 29 -2.75 -15.67 12.32
CA PHE A 29 -3.13 -14.69 11.31
C PHE A 29 -2.62 -15.05 9.91
N HIS A 30 -1.35 -15.43 9.78
CA HIS A 30 -0.76 -15.81 8.50
C HIS A 30 -1.27 -17.16 7.96
N GLN A 31 -1.75 -18.06 8.82
CA GLN A 31 -2.26 -19.37 8.43
C GLN A 31 -3.77 -19.42 8.25
N ARG A 32 -4.50 -18.36 8.65
CA ARG A 32 -5.96 -18.36 8.55
C ARG A 32 -6.43 -18.53 7.11
N PRO A 33 -7.44 -19.36 6.85
CA PRO A 33 -8.07 -19.44 5.54
C PRO A 33 -8.71 -18.10 5.19
N LEU A 34 -8.69 -17.75 3.91
CA LEU A 34 -9.37 -16.59 3.36
C LEU A 34 -10.57 -17.07 2.54
N LYS A 35 -11.70 -16.36 2.66
CA LYS A 35 -12.81 -16.55 1.75
C LYS A 35 -12.55 -15.69 0.51
N ASP A 36 -12.91 -16.19 -0.68
CA ASP A 36 -12.77 -15.44 -1.95
C ASP A 36 -13.94 -14.47 -2.18
N GLU A 37 -14.15 -13.57 -1.20
CA GLU A 37 -15.28 -12.61 -1.14
C GLU A 37 -14.84 -11.16 -1.34
N TRP A 38 -13.57 -10.96 -1.70
CA TRP A 38 -12.97 -9.64 -1.83
C TRP A 38 -13.20 -9.06 -3.23
N ALA A 39 -13.79 -7.85 -3.29
CA ALA A 39 -14.02 -7.15 -4.54
C ALA A 39 -12.83 -6.28 -4.96
N TYR A 40 -12.13 -5.71 -3.97
CA TYR A 40 -10.99 -4.84 -4.20
C TYR A 40 -9.82 -5.28 -3.35
N LEU A 41 -8.64 -5.36 -3.97
CA LEU A 41 -7.38 -5.69 -3.30
C LEU A 41 -6.42 -4.51 -3.43
N PHE A 42 -5.92 -4.02 -2.31
CA PHE A 42 -4.90 -2.96 -2.27
C PHE A 42 -3.58 -3.58 -1.87
N LEU A 43 -2.53 -3.30 -2.63
CA LEU A 43 -1.17 -3.79 -2.41
C LEU A 43 -0.22 -2.60 -2.36
N ASP A 44 0.63 -2.54 -1.33
CA ASP A 44 1.59 -1.45 -1.15
C ASP A 44 2.77 -1.90 -0.29
N GLY A 45 3.93 -1.28 -0.53
CA GLY A 45 5.12 -1.43 0.28
C GLY A 45 5.18 -0.37 1.38
N VAL A 46 5.22 -0.78 2.64
CA VAL A 46 5.31 0.13 3.80
C VAL A 46 6.67 0.06 4.45
N SER A 47 7.40 1.18 4.47
CA SER A 47 8.68 1.30 5.16
C SER A 47 8.47 1.73 6.62
N LEU A 48 8.91 0.89 7.55
CA LEU A 48 8.88 1.15 8.99
C LEU A 48 10.28 1.45 9.50
N ARG A 49 10.40 2.50 10.31
CA ARG A 49 11.66 2.83 10.99
C ARG A 49 11.71 2.14 12.35
N VAL A 50 12.70 1.28 12.53
CA VAL A 50 12.92 0.52 13.77
C VAL A 50 14.22 1.02 14.41
N ARG A 51 14.20 1.29 15.71
CA ARG A 51 15.42 1.57 16.50
C ARG A 51 15.99 0.23 17.01
N ARG A 52 17.29 0.04 16.81
CA ARG A 52 18.06 -1.05 17.39
C ARG A 52 19.21 -0.47 18.23
N PRO A 53 19.83 -1.27 19.10
CA PRO A 53 21.06 -0.85 19.79
C PRO A 53 22.15 -0.39 18.81
N SER A 54 22.22 -1.03 17.62
CA SER A 54 23.15 -0.69 16.53
C SER A 54 22.73 0.52 15.66
N GLY A 55 21.62 1.21 15.98
CA GLY A 55 21.15 2.37 15.26
C GLY A 55 19.73 2.24 14.67
N ARG A 56 19.39 3.11 13.72
CA ARG A 56 18.08 3.10 13.04
C ARG A 56 18.12 2.20 11.82
N GLN A 57 17.18 1.26 11.73
CA GLN A 57 17.00 0.40 10.58
C GLN A 57 15.64 0.65 9.93
N ARG A 58 15.59 0.57 8.58
CA ARG A 58 14.32 0.50 7.84
C ARG A 58 13.95 -0.96 7.63
N VAL A 59 12.70 -1.29 7.91
CA VAL A 59 12.11 -2.60 7.64
C VAL A 59 11.02 -2.39 6.60
N GLN A 60 11.16 -3.05 5.45
CA GLN A 60 10.16 -3.04 4.40
C GLN A 60 9.12 -4.12 4.67
N MET A 61 7.85 -3.73 4.59
CA MET A 61 6.71 -4.62 4.73
C MET A 61 5.87 -4.56 3.46
N LEU A 62 5.62 -5.70 2.82
CA LEU A 62 4.63 -5.84 1.76
C LEU A 62 3.28 -6.09 2.41
N VAL A 63 2.26 -5.38 1.98
CA VAL A 63 0.94 -5.36 2.61
C VAL A 63 -0.14 -5.65 1.60
N ALA A 64 -1.08 -6.53 1.96
CA ALA A 64 -2.30 -6.81 1.21
C ALA A 64 -3.53 -6.48 2.06
N TYR A 65 -4.40 -5.63 1.54
CA TYR A 65 -5.60 -5.14 2.21
C TYR A 65 -6.82 -5.34 1.33
N GLY A 66 -7.80 -6.11 1.81
CA GLY A 66 -9.02 -6.45 1.08
C GLY A 66 -10.20 -5.56 1.47
N VAL A 67 -11.05 -5.28 0.49
CA VAL A 67 -12.33 -4.59 0.67
C VAL A 67 -13.43 -5.39 -0.03
N ARG A 68 -14.53 -5.67 0.69
CA ARG A 68 -15.71 -6.34 0.15
C ARG A 68 -16.66 -5.35 -0.51
N LEU A 69 -17.67 -5.85 -1.19
CA LEU A 69 -18.70 -5.01 -1.83
C LEU A 69 -19.53 -4.20 -0.84
N ASP A 70 -19.75 -4.71 0.36
CA ASP A 70 -20.44 -4.02 1.46
C ASP A 70 -19.60 -2.89 2.08
N GLY A 71 -18.35 -2.72 1.64
CA GLY A 71 -17.39 -1.74 2.16
C GLY A 71 -16.63 -2.20 3.40
N SER A 72 -16.90 -3.40 3.92
CA SER A 72 -16.09 -3.99 4.99
C SER A 72 -14.67 -4.27 4.48
N ARG A 73 -13.69 -4.11 5.36
CA ARG A 73 -12.29 -4.11 4.99
C ARG A 73 -11.46 -4.85 6.03
N GLN A 74 -10.41 -5.51 5.54
CA GLN A 74 -9.53 -6.30 6.39
C GLN A 74 -8.11 -6.34 5.85
N LEU A 75 -7.14 -6.33 6.77
CA LEU A 75 -5.77 -6.72 6.46
C LEU A 75 -5.75 -8.22 6.14
N LEU A 76 -5.28 -8.59 4.94
CA LEU A 76 -5.25 -9.98 4.48
C LEU A 76 -3.90 -10.62 4.74
N ALA A 77 -2.83 -9.88 4.46
CA ALA A 77 -1.46 -10.32 4.69
C ALA A 77 -0.53 -9.12 4.88
N PHE A 78 0.56 -9.35 5.55
CA PHE A 78 1.74 -8.50 5.54
C PHE A 78 2.98 -9.39 5.62
N LEU A 79 4.01 -9.06 4.86
CA LEU A 79 5.24 -9.83 4.77
C LEU A 79 6.43 -8.90 4.90
N ARG A 80 7.38 -9.25 5.77
CA ARG A 80 8.67 -8.57 5.77
C ARG A 80 9.46 -8.96 4.53
N SER A 81 10.01 -7.96 3.85
CA SER A 81 10.85 -8.16 2.67
C SER A 81 12.14 -7.34 2.76
N ALA A 82 13.16 -7.74 2.03
CA ALA A 82 14.35 -6.93 1.81
C ALA A 82 14.08 -5.73 0.87
N GLY A 83 13.08 -5.88 -0.01
CA GLY A 83 12.65 -4.88 -0.98
C GLY A 83 11.36 -5.31 -1.68
N GLU A 84 10.98 -4.58 -2.72
CA GLU A 84 9.76 -4.80 -3.51
C GLU A 84 10.06 -5.53 -4.83
N SER A 85 10.86 -6.61 -4.76
CA SER A 85 11.16 -7.43 -5.93
C SER A 85 9.93 -8.22 -6.40
N GLN A 86 9.91 -8.60 -7.67
CA GLN A 86 8.86 -9.44 -8.25
C GLN A 86 8.69 -10.74 -7.46
N ALA A 87 9.80 -11.44 -7.14
CA ALA A 87 9.75 -12.68 -6.37
C ALA A 87 9.15 -12.52 -4.97
N ALA A 88 9.39 -11.37 -4.31
CA ALA A 88 8.80 -11.08 -3.01
C ALA A 88 7.28 -10.88 -3.10
N TRP A 89 6.81 -10.18 -4.13
CA TRP A 89 5.39 -10.00 -4.41
C TRP A 89 4.71 -11.31 -4.84
N GLU A 90 5.36 -12.09 -5.71
CA GLU A 90 4.87 -13.42 -6.08
C GLU A 90 4.68 -14.32 -4.88
N GLY A 91 5.64 -14.33 -3.94
CA GLY A 91 5.51 -15.07 -2.69
C GLY A 91 4.31 -14.65 -1.85
N LEU A 92 4.04 -13.34 -1.72
CA LEU A 92 2.87 -12.81 -1.02
C LEU A 92 1.56 -13.21 -1.73
N LEU A 93 1.50 -13.06 -3.06
CA LEU A 93 0.29 -13.38 -3.84
C LEU A 93 0.01 -14.89 -3.85
N GLN A 94 1.04 -15.73 -3.92
CA GLN A 94 0.91 -17.18 -3.78
C GLN A 94 0.40 -17.59 -2.40
N ASP A 95 0.86 -16.93 -1.32
CA ASP A 95 0.33 -17.16 0.03
C ASP A 95 -1.16 -16.84 0.08
N LEU A 96 -1.58 -15.68 -0.41
CA LEU A 96 -3.00 -15.29 -0.48
C LEU A 96 -3.83 -16.31 -1.26
N TYR A 97 -3.32 -16.75 -2.42
CA TYR A 97 -3.99 -17.74 -3.27
C TYR A 97 -4.17 -19.09 -2.56
N ARG A 98 -3.09 -19.63 -1.93
CA ARG A 98 -3.14 -20.89 -1.18
C ARG A 98 -4.11 -20.83 -0.01
N ARG A 99 -4.26 -19.67 0.62
CA ARG A 99 -5.18 -19.44 1.72
C ARG A 99 -6.62 -19.25 1.29
N GLY A 100 -6.90 -19.17 -0.02
CA GLY A 100 -8.25 -19.15 -0.59
C GLY A 100 -8.61 -17.90 -1.38
N LEU A 101 -7.75 -16.87 -1.49
CA LEU A 101 -8.00 -15.71 -2.35
C LEU A 101 -7.67 -16.08 -3.81
N GLN A 102 -8.60 -16.78 -4.47
CA GLN A 102 -8.42 -17.22 -5.85
C GLN A 102 -8.68 -16.14 -6.90
N GLY A 103 -9.32 -15.04 -6.48
CA GLY A 103 -9.57 -13.87 -7.32
C GLY A 103 -10.83 -13.94 -8.18
N GLN A 104 -11.72 -14.90 -7.96
CA GLN A 104 -12.98 -15.05 -8.73
C GLN A 104 -13.90 -13.84 -8.54
N ASN A 105 -13.90 -13.25 -7.35
CA ASN A 105 -14.70 -12.08 -7.00
C ASN A 105 -13.92 -10.76 -7.09
N LEU A 106 -12.60 -10.81 -7.34
CA LEU A 106 -11.79 -9.60 -7.49
C LEU A 106 -12.18 -8.83 -8.75
N ARG A 107 -12.49 -7.54 -8.59
CA ARG A 107 -12.84 -6.62 -9.66
C ARG A 107 -11.71 -5.64 -9.97
N LEU A 108 -10.91 -5.27 -8.96
CA LEU A 108 -9.82 -4.33 -9.11
C LEU A 108 -8.71 -4.62 -8.10
N ILE A 109 -7.48 -4.52 -8.58
CA ILE A 109 -6.28 -4.51 -7.73
C ILE A 109 -5.64 -3.12 -7.85
N VAL A 110 -5.41 -2.45 -6.71
CA VAL A 110 -4.82 -1.12 -6.64
C VAL A 110 -3.41 -1.22 -6.08
N THR A 111 -2.41 -0.66 -6.79
CA THR A 111 -1.00 -0.73 -6.40
C THR A 111 -0.30 0.63 -6.53
N ASP A 112 0.90 0.74 -5.98
CA ASP A 112 1.79 1.88 -6.17
C ASP A 112 2.39 1.98 -7.59
N GLY A 113 2.30 0.90 -8.37
CA GLY A 113 2.86 0.82 -9.73
C GLY A 113 4.32 0.37 -9.76
N CYS A 114 4.84 -0.23 -8.69
CA CYS A 114 6.15 -0.89 -8.66
C CYS A 114 6.25 -1.95 -9.78
N PRO A 115 7.32 -1.96 -10.60
CA PRO A 115 7.46 -2.91 -11.71
C PRO A 115 7.43 -4.37 -11.27
N GLY A 116 8.06 -4.70 -10.13
CA GLY A 116 8.05 -6.05 -9.57
C GLY A 116 6.64 -6.54 -9.22
N LEU A 117 5.80 -5.65 -8.69
CA LEU A 117 4.40 -5.97 -8.38
C LEU A 117 3.56 -6.14 -9.66
N ALA A 118 3.78 -5.28 -10.67
CA ALA A 118 3.08 -5.40 -11.95
C ALA A 118 3.35 -6.76 -12.62
N GLY A 119 4.61 -7.22 -12.64
CA GLY A 119 4.97 -8.55 -13.14
C GLY A 119 4.31 -9.69 -12.36
N ALA A 120 4.33 -9.61 -11.03
CA ALA A 120 3.72 -10.62 -10.16
C ALA A 120 2.19 -10.72 -10.37
N LEU A 121 1.50 -9.60 -10.62
CA LEU A 121 0.06 -9.57 -10.86
C LEU A 121 -0.33 -10.21 -12.19
N GLN A 122 0.48 -10.05 -13.23
CA GLN A 122 0.24 -10.71 -14.52
C GLN A 122 0.24 -12.25 -14.40
N THR A 123 1.03 -12.77 -13.46
CA THR A 123 1.08 -14.21 -13.18
C THR A 123 -0.07 -14.66 -12.27
N ALA A 124 -0.34 -13.92 -11.19
CA ALA A 124 -1.28 -14.36 -10.16
C ALA A 124 -2.75 -14.06 -10.51
N TYR A 125 -3.04 -12.88 -11.06
CA TYR A 125 -4.41 -12.41 -11.34
C TYR A 125 -4.52 -11.72 -12.72
N PRO A 126 -4.20 -12.40 -13.84
CA PRO A 126 -4.11 -11.80 -15.17
C PRO A 126 -5.41 -11.22 -15.71
N ARG A 127 -6.57 -11.65 -15.16
CA ARG A 127 -7.90 -11.21 -15.62
C ARG A 127 -8.49 -10.06 -14.80
N VAL A 128 -7.83 -9.69 -13.69
CA VAL A 128 -8.34 -8.64 -12.80
C VAL A 128 -7.83 -7.27 -13.28
N LEU A 129 -8.71 -6.28 -13.30
CA LEU A 129 -8.31 -4.91 -13.64
C LEU A 129 -7.26 -4.41 -12.64
N HIS A 130 -6.25 -3.73 -13.18
CA HIS A 130 -5.18 -3.12 -12.38
C HIS A 130 -5.33 -1.59 -12.40
N GLN A 131 -5.25 -0.98 -11.23
CA GLN A 131 -5.22 0.46 -11.02
C GLN A 131 -3.90 0.87 -10.39
N ARG A 132 -3.18 1.79 -11.03
CA ARG A 132 -2.02 2.44 -10.39
C ARG A 132 -2.45 3.59 -9.51
N CYS A 133 -1.80 3.73 -8.36
CA CYS A 133 -2.06 4.80 -7.39
C CYS A 133 -1.65 6.16 -7.93
N TRP A 134 -2.62 7.08 -8.04
CA TRP A 134 -2.35 8.45 -8.47
C TRP A 134 -1.47 9.24 -7.49
N VAL A 135 -1.51 8.95 -6.19
CA VAL A 135 -0.64 9.63 -5.21
C VAL A 135 0.83 9.29 -5.48
N HIS A 136 1.16 8.01 -5.68
CA HIS A 136 2.51 7.59 -6.05
C HIS A 136 2.91 8.13 -7.42
N LYS A 137 2.00 8.10 -8.39
CA LYS A 137 2.28 8.67 -9.72
C LYS A 137 2.58 10.16 -9.66
N MET A 138 1.79 10.93 -8.93
CA MET A 138 2.03 12.37 -8.74
C MET A 138 3.38 12.65 -8.09
N ARG A 139 3.76 11.89 -7.05
CA ARG A 139 5.08 12.02 -6.44
C ARG A 139 6.19 11.81 -7.47
N ASN A 140 6.12 10.71 -8.23
CA ASN A 140 7.11 10.38 -9.26
C ASN A 140 7.16 11.41 -10.41
N LEU A 141 6.04 12.05 -10.73
CA LEU A 141 6.01 13.14 -11.72
C LEU A 141 6.75 14.37 -11.17
N LEU A 142 6.43 14.78 -9.94
CA LEU A 142 6.98 16.01 -9.34
C LEU A 142 8.47 15.92 -9.02
N GLU A 143 9.00 14.71 -8.77
CA GLU A 143 10.44 14.50 -8.62
C GLU A 143 11.26 14.81 -9.88
N LYS A 144 10.61 14.82 -11.06
CA LYS A 144 11.25 15.07 -12.37
C LYS A 144 11.01 16.48 -12.90
N VAL A 145 10.30 17.32 -12.16
CA VAL A 145 9.89 18.65 -12.61
C VAL A 145 10.66 19.73 -11.83
N ARG A 146 11.03 20.80 -12.51
CA ARG A 146 11.64 21.97 -11.86
C ARG A 146 10.63 22.60 -10.90
N LYS A 147 11.12 23.13 -9.78
CA LYS A 147 10.26 23.71 -8.72
C LYS A 147 9.29 24.78 -9.27
N ARG A 148 9.73 25.61 -10.21
CA ARG A 148 8.92 26.67 -10.84
C ARG A 148 7.71 26.13 -11.64
N ASP A 149 7.83 24.90 -12.18
CA ASP A 149 6.80 24.31 -13.04
C ASP A 149 5.90 23.31 -12.25
N SER A 150 6.24 23.03 -10.99
CA SER A 150 5.56 21.99 -10.16
C SER A 150 4.08 22.27 -9.96
N GLU A 151 3.68 23.53 -9.77
CA GLU A 151 2.29 23.90 -9.52
C GLU A 151 1.45 23.68 -10.79
N ALA A 152 1.93 24.16 -11.93
CA ALA A 152 1.25 24.01 -13.22
C ALA A 152 1.14 22.54 -13.65
N VAL A 153 2.24 21.75 -13.50
CA VAL A 153 2.22 20.30 -13.76
C VAL A 153 1.24 19.59 -12.82
N THR A 154 1.16 20.01 -11.56
CA THR A 154 0.21 19.45 -10.61
C THR A 154 -1.23 19.73 -11.02
N ALA A 155 -1.56 20.96 -11.40
CA ALA A 155 -2.89 21.33 -11.82
C ALA A 155 -3.34 20.56 -13.08
N ASP A 156 -2.49 20.50 -14.11
CA ASP A 156 -2.79 19.76 -15.34
C ASP A 156 -2.93 18.25 -15.09
N ALA A 157 -2.09 17.67 -14.24
CA ALA A 157 -2.21 16.25 -13.89
C ALA A 157 -3.45 15.97 -13.03
N GLN A 158 -3.84 16.89 -12.14
CA GLN A 158 -5.07 16.79 -11.36
C GLN A 158 -6.31 16.79 -12.25
N ALA A 159 -6.34 17.59 -13.29
CA ALA A 159 -7.44 17.62 -14.26
C ALA A 159 -7.71 16.24 -14.87
N ILE A 160 -6.68 15.39 -15.04
CA ILE A 160 -6.84 14.04 -15.58
C ILE A 160 -7.66 13.15 -14.63
N TYR A 161 -7.27 13.07 -13.34
CA TYR A 161 -7.92 12.14 -12.42
C TYR A 161 -9.11 12.72 -11.64
N GLN A 162 -9.36 14.02 -11.78
CA GLN A 162 -10.54 14.68 -11.25
C GLN A 162 -11.66 14.85 -12.31
N ALA A 163 -11.41 14.45 -13.54
CA ALA A 163 -12.40 14.50 -14.61
C ALA A 163 -13.68 13.72 -14.24
N GLU A 164 -14.81 14.13 -14.81
CA GLU A 164 -16.13 13.55 -14.58
C GLU A 164 -16.39 12.30 -15.41
N SER A 165 -15.49 11.98 -16.35
CA SER A 165 -15.58 10.80 -17.21
C SER A 165 -14.20 10.40 -17.73
N ARG A 166 -14.07 9.12 -18.13
CA ARG A 166 -12.86 8.61 -18.79
C ARG A 166 -12.52 9.40 -20.05
N ARG A 167 -13.53 9.82 -20.84
CA ARG A 167 -13.34 10.64 -22.05
C ARG A 167 -12.74 12.00 -21.71
N GLN A 168 -13.26 12.68 -20.70
CA GLN A 168 -12.72 13.98 -20.24
C GLN A 168 -11.29 13.80 -19.67
N ALA A 169 -11.02 12.72 -18.94
CA ALA A 169 -9.67 12.41 -18.46
C ALA A 169 -8.67 12.23 -19.61
N GLN A 170 -9.07 11.57 -20.69
CA GLN A 170 -8.25 11.42 -21.89
C GLN A 170 -8.01 12.76 -22.60
N ALA A 171 -9.02 13.62 -22.68
CA ALA A 171 -8.89 14.97 -23.21
C ALA A 171 -7.93 15.83 -22.35
N ALA A 172 -8.08 15.78 -21.01
CA ALA A 172 -7.18 16.45 -20.09
C ALA A 172 -5.72 15.94 -20.21
N PHE A 173 -5.53 14.63 -20.45
CA PHE A 173 -4.20 14.10 -20.74
C PHE A 173 -3.65 14.62 -22.08
N ALA A 174 -4.46 14.78 -23.10
CA ALA A 174 -4.02 15.37 -24.39
C ALA A 174 -3.53 16.81 -24.18
N THR A 175 -4.23 17.60 -23.36
CA THR A 175 -3.79 18.96 -22.96
C THR A 175 -2.48 18.90 -22.17
N PHE A 176 -2.40 18.04 -21.17
CA PHE A 176 -1.17 17.81 -20.40
C PHE A 176 0.02 17.50 -21.32
N ARG A 177 -0.18 16.59 -22.28
CA ARG A 177 0.85 16.23 -23.24
C ARG A 177 1.27 17.43 -24.11
N ALA A 178 0.31 18.21 -24.62
CA ALA A 178 0.60 19.40 -25.44
C ALA A 178 1.43 20.42 -24.67
N HIS A 179 1.13 20.66 -23.40
CA HIS A 179 1.87 21.63 -22.59
C HIS A 179 3.30 21.14 -22.24
N TRP A 180 3.47 19.84 -21.94
CA TRP A 180 4.69 19.35 -21.27
C TRP A 180 5.58 18.47 -22.14
N GLN A 181 5.13 18.00 -23.31
CA GLN A 181 5.90 17.08 -24.16
C GLN A 181 7.25 17.65 -24.59
N ALA A 182 7.33 18.94 -24.92
CA ALA A 182 8.56 19.57 -25.35
C ALA A 182 9.54 19.78 -24.20
N ALA A 183 9.06 20.23 -23.03
CA ALA A 183 9.88 20.51 -21.86
C ALA A 183 10.27 19.27 -21.06
N TYR A 184 9.37 18.27 -20.99
CA TYR A 184 9.51 17.09 -20.14
C TYR A 184 9.09 15.79 -20.86
N PRO A 185 9.76 15.39 -21.97
CA PRO A 185 9.39 14.18 -22.73
C PRO A 185 9.52 12.90 -21.86
N THR A 186 10.50 12.86 -20.94
CA THR A 186 10.72 11.76 -20.00
C THR A 186 9.66 11.65 -18.91
N LEU A 187 8.82 12.67 -18.75
CA LEU A 187 7.68 12.69 -17.84
C LEU A 187 6.39 12.25 -18.56
N VAL A 188 6.18 12.77 -19.78
CA VAL A 188 4.94 12.53 -20.55
C VAL A 188 4.86 11.09 -21.05
N LYS A 189 5.94 10.54 -21.60
CA LYS A 189 5.95 9.17 -22.15
C LYS A 189 5.60 8.09 -21.11
N PRO A 190 6.19 8.06 -19.89
CA PRO A 190 5.76 7.11 -18.85
C PRO A 190 4.34 7.33 -18.34
N LEU A 191 3.87 8.58 -18.28
CA LEU A 191 2.47 8.85 -17.91
C LEU A 191 1.51 8.32 -18.98
N GLN A 192 1.83 8.49 -20.25
CA GLN A 192 1.06 7.94 -21.35
C GLN A 192 0.98 6.42 -21.33
N ASN A 193 2.10 5.75 -21.08
CA ASN A 193 2.15 4.29 -21.00
C ASN A 193 1.31 3.74 -19.83
N ASP A 194 1.32 4.45 -18.70
CA ASP A 194 0.60 4.03 -17.49
C ASP A 194 -0.89 4.47 -17.50
N LEU A 195 -1.30 5.30 -18.46
CA LEU A 195 -2.62 5.92 -18.50
C LEU A 195 -3.77 4.90 -18.47
N PRO A 196 -3.74 3.76 -19.18
CA PRO A 196 -4.80 2.75 -19.11
C PRO A 196 -5.06 2.26 -17.70
N GLU A 197 -3.98 1.98 -16.91
CA GLU A 197 -4.04 1.52 -15.53
C GLU A 197 -4.38 2.67 -14.56
N LEU A 198 -3.96 3.89 -14.85
CA LEU A 198 -4.29 5.07 -14.05
C LEU A 198 -5.77 5.48 -14.17
N LEU A 199 -6.43 5.11 -15.25
CA LEU A 199 -7.84 5.41 -15.50
C LEU A 199 -8.78 4.21 -15.28
N ALA A 200 -8.29 3.09 -14.75
CA ALA A 200 -9.10 1.90 -14.52
C ALA A 200 -10.27 2.15 -13.54
N PHE A 201 -10.11 3.05 -12.57
CA PHE A 201 -11.14 3.39 -11.60
C PHE A 201 -12.42 3.97 -12.23
N PHE A 202 -12.35 4.55 -13.44
CA PHE A 202 -13.53 5.05 -14.16
C PHE A 202 -14.50 3.94 -14.58
N SER A 203 -14.09 2.67 -14.57
CA SER A 203 -14.97 1.52 -14.82
C SER A 203 -15.88 1.17 -13.64
N PHE A 204 -15.80 1.92 -12.54
CA PHE A 204 -16.56 1.70 -11.31
C PHE A 204 -17.50 2.88 -11.04
N PRO A 205 -18.52 2.73 -10.16
CA PRO A 205 -19.41 3.83 -9.80
C PRO A 205 -18.66 5.03 -9.20
N GLN A 206 -19.05 6.22 -9.60
CA GLN A 206 -18.40 7.50 -9.24
C GLN A 206 -18.13 7.68 -7.73
N PRO A 207 -19.03 7.29 -6.79
CA PRO A 207 -18.78 7.43 -5.36
C PRO A 207 -17.53 6.67 -4.86
N PHE A 208 -17.05 5.67 -5.61
CA PHE A 208 -15.87 4.88 -5.26
C PHE A 208 -14.55 5.43 -5.84
N TRP A 209 -14.60 6.28 -6.87
CA TRP A 209 -13.41 6.74 -7.60
C TRP A 209 -12.31 7.30 -6.69
N LYS A 210 -12.68 8.18 -5.75
CA LYS A 210 -11.71 8.79 -4.81
C LYS A 210 -11.00 7.75 -3.94
N LYS A 211 -11.65 6.63 -3.66
CA LYS A 211 -11.08 5.53 -2.84
C LYS A 211 -10.28 4.56 -3.69
N LEU A 212 -10.72 4.27 -4.92
CA LEU A 212 -10.11 3.27 -5.80
C LEU A 212 -8.86 3.78 -6.52
N ARG A 213 -8.70 5.09 -6.72
CA ARG A 213 -7.54 5.65 -7.43
C ARG A 213 -6.28 5.82 -6.58
N THR A 214 -6.29 5.37 -5.31
CA THR A 214 -5.13 5.53 -4.41
C THR A 214 -4.99 4.35 -3.44
N THR A 215 -3.77 4.10 -2.96
CA THR A 215 -3.46 3.14 -1.89
C THR A 215 -3.54 3.74 -0.49
N ASN A 216 -4.09 4.95 -0.32
CA ASN A 216 -4.17 5.68 0.96
C ASN A 216 -4.87 4.89 2.08
N ILE A 217 -5.68 3.88 1.74
CA ILE A 217 -6.30 3.00 2.73
C ILE A 217 -5.25 2.26 3.56
N ILE A 218 -4.16 1.79 2.92
CA ILE A 218 -3.04 1.14 3.59
C ILE A 218 -2.27 2.16 4.44
N GLU A 219 -1.97 3.35 3.88
CA GLU A 219 -1.28 4.39 4.64
C GLU A 219 -2.03 4.76 5.94
N ARG A 220 -3.36 4.87 5.88
CA ARG A 220 -4.21 5.16 7.05
C ARG A 220 -4.14 4.05 8.10
N CYS A 221 -4.16 2.77 7.71
CA CYS A 221 -3.97 1.66 8.62
C CYS A 221 -2.63 1.77 9.37
N PHE A 222 -1.57 2.13 8.66
CA PHE A 222 -0.23 2.24 9.23
C PHE A 222 0.03 3.56 9.97
N VAL A 223 -0.82 4.57 9.89
CA VAL A 223 -0.73 5.79 10.74
C VAL A 223 -0.81 5.43 12.22
N GLU A 224 -1.79 4.61 12.62
CA GLU A 224 -1.94 4.19 14.02
C GLU A 224 -0.78 3.33 14.48
N VAL A 225 -0.31 2.43 13.63
CA VAL A 225 0.89 1.64 13.88
C VAL A 225 2.10 2.54 14.13
N ARG A 226 2.35 3.49 13.23
CA ARG A 226 3.48 4.44 13.36
C ARG A 226 3.35 5.31 14.60
N ARG A 227 2.15 5.78 14.94
CA ARG A 227 1.89 6.60 16.13
C ARG A 227 2.32 5.87 17.40
N ARG A 228 2.06 4.59 17.50
CA ARG A 228 2.37 3.76 18.68
C ARG A 228 3.82 3.25 18.68
N THR A 229 4.41 3.01 17.51
CA THR A 229 5.78 2.51 17.43
C THR A 229 6.85 3.60 17.49
N ARG A 230 6.53 4.84 17.13
CA ARG A 230 7.48 5.98 17.20
C ARG A 230 8.08 6.22 18.59
N PRO A 231 7.31 6.22 19.71
CA PRO A 231 7.85 6.40 21.04
C PRO A 231 8.57 5.18 21.58
N MET A 232 8.45 4.00 20.96
CA MET A 232 9.13 2.80 21.44
C MET A 232 10.64 2.88 21.20
N VAL A 233 11.38 2.90 22.30
CA VAL A 233 12.84 3.07 22.28
C VAL A 233 13.57 1.78 21.86
N CYS A 234 12.94 0.60 22.02
CA CYS A 234 13.53 -0.71 21.74
C CYS A 234 12.52 -1.67 21.12
N LEU A 235 12.59 -1.85 19.81
CA LEU A 235 12.09 -3.07 19.14
C LEU A 235 13.33 -3.95 18.88
N VAL A 236 13.64 -4.84 19.81
CA VAL A 236 14.92 -5.57 19.88
C VAL A 236 15.06 -6.60 18.74
N ASN A 237 13.95 -7.11 18.23
CA ASN A 237 13.95 -8.04 17.09
C ASN A 237 12.75 -7.79 16.15
N VAL A 238 12.82 -8.38 14.98
CA VAL A 238 11.82 -8.20 13.92
C VAL A 238 10.49 -8.89 14.25
N GLY A 239 10.52 -10.00 14.99
CA GLY A 239 9.32 -10.65 15.51
C GLY A 239 8.50 -9.68 16.37
N SER A 240 9.14 -8.90 17.22
CA SER A 240 8.49 -7.87 18.04
C SER A 240 7.81 -6.79 17.22
N VAL A 241 8.38 -6.41 16.05
CA VAL A 241 7.76 -5.43 15.13
C VAL A 241 6.48 -6.02 14.54
N VAL A 242 6.54 -7.24 14.03
CA VAL A 242 5.43 -7.94 13.39
C VAL A 242 4.31 -8.20 14.41
N SER A 243 4.66 -8.69 15.60
CA SER A 243 3.71 -9.02 16.68
C SER A 243 3.00 -7.79 17.24
N HIS A 244 3.71 -6.66 17.33
CA HIS A 244 3.13 -5.41 17.83
C HIS A 244 2.14 -4.79 16.82
N HIS A 245 2.40 -4.93 15.53
CA HIS A 245 1.56 -4.38 14.46
C HIS A 245 0.19 -5.05 14.38
N LEU A 246 0.08 -6.35 14.66
CA LEU A 246 -1.20 -7.07 14.66
C LEU A 246 -2.19 -6.65 15.76
N ARG A 247 -1.72 -6.09 16.86
CA ARG A 247 -2.63 -5.62 17.94
C ARG A 247 -3.42 -4.37 17.56
N HIS A 248 -3.04 -3.69 16.48
CA HIS A 248 -3.50 -2.34 16.16
C HIS A 248 -4.06 -2.19 14.75
N LEU A 249 -4.18 -3.31 14.01
CA LEU A 249 -4.82 -3.47 12.72
C LEU A 249 -6.09 -4.30 12.83
#